data_3eb2aa36a88542c99ca49b48783333ee
#
_entry.id   3eb2aa36a88542c99ca49b48783333ee
#
_cell.length_a   1.000
_cell.length_b   1.000
_cell.length_c   1.000
_cell.angle_alpha   90.00
_cell.angle_beta   90.00
_cell.angle_gamma   90.00
#
_symmetry.space_group_name_H-M   'P 1'
#
loop_
_entity.id
_entity.type
_entity.pdbx_description
1 polymer ?
#
loop_
_entity_poly.entity_id
_entity_poly.type
_entity_poly.pdbx_seq_one_letter_code
_entity_poly.pdbx_strand_id
1 'polypeptide(L)'
;RIAMGSSHDPRIDAYIARQAEFARPVLEELRRRVHAACPSTVETIKWGAPAFTYQDKLLGVMAGFKQHAAFNLWHGKQVVGEDAAAQAGMGQYGRLTGLKDLPGKRETTAHIRAAMALIDAGTTSASGRTPKPPPELPEDLAAAMRGDKAARAAWDAFTPGKQREYVDWITGAKRAETRAGRVAQAVEWIREGKAKNWKYEKC
;
A
#
# COMPACT_ATOMS: atom_id res chain seq x y z
N ARG A 1 -16.64 28.16 18.46
CA ARG A 1 -15.26 27.69 18.16
C ARG A 1 -14.95 26.58 19.14
N ILE A 2 -15.18 25.34 18.74
CA ILE A 2 -14.73 24.18 19.51
C ILE A 2 -13.25 24.02 19.14
N ALA A 3 -12.37 24.26 20.09
CA ALA A 3 -10.96 23.88 19.98
C ALA A 3 -10.93 22.36 19.88
N MET A 4 -10.70 21.83 18.69
CA MET A 4 -10.38 20.41 18.51
C MET A 4 -9.00 20.18 19.13
N GLY A 5 -8.99 19.72 20.38
CA GLY A 5 -7.81 19.29 21.07
C GLY A 5 -7.17 18.14 20.27
N SER A 6 -5.86 18.17 20.12
CA SER A 6 -5.04 17.07 19.62
C SER A 6 -5.43 15.79 20.38
N SER A 7 -6.09 14.84 19.70
CA SER A 7 -6.52 13.61 20.35
C SER A 7 -5.36 12.62 20.35
N HIS A 8 -4.69 12.50 21.50
CA HIS A 8 -3.70 11.46 21.74
C HIS A 8 -4.40 10.13 22.01
N ASP A 9 -3.96 9.08 21.37
CA ASP A 9 -4.49 7.73 21.56
C ASP A 9 -3.55 6.92 22.48
N PRO A 10 -3.99 6.51 23.68
CA PRO A 10 -3.15 5.77 24.63
C PRO A 10 -2.64 4.43 24.07
N ARG A 11 -3.29 3.89 23.04
CA ARG A 11 -2.79 2.70 22.34
C ARG A 11 -1.46 2.93 21.65
N ILE A 12 -1.18 4.18 21.23
CA ILE A 12 0.10 4.57 20.66
C ILE A 12 1.19 4.62 21.71
N ASP A 13 0.89 5.09 22.93
CA ASP A 13 1.84 5.04 24.05
C ASP A 13 2.23 3.59 24.34
N ALA A 14 1.23 2.70 24.44
CA ALA A 14 1.45 1.28 24.63
C ALA A 14 2.22 0.62 23.46
N TYR A 15 1.99 1.08 22.23
CA TYR A 15 2.73 0.62 21.06
C TYR A 15 4.20 1.00 21.14
N ILE A 16 4.50 2.27 21.42
CA ILE A 16 5.89 2.78 21.52
C ILE A 16 6.63 2.08 22.66
N ALA A 17 6.00 1.91 23.83
CA ALA A 17 6.61 1.25 24.96
C ALA A 17 7.09 -0.19 24.69
N ARG A 18 6.44 -0.88 23.77
CA ARG A 18 6.80 -2.27 23.36
C ARG A 18 7.89 -2.35 22.30
N GLN A 19 8.27 -1.21 21.69
CA GLN A 19 9.29 -1.20 20.66
C GLN A 19 10.70 -1.35 21.23
N ALA A 20 11.64 -1.70 20.35
CA ALA A 20 13.05 -1.76 20.71
C ALA A 20 13.53 -0.41 21.26
N GLU A 21 14.47 -0.44 22.18
CA GLU A 21 14.95 0.74 22.91
C GLU A 21 15.36 1.90 22.01
N PHE A 22 16.08 1.60 20.92
CA PHE A 22 16.49 2.61 19.93
C PHE A 22 15.31 3.24 19.18
N ALA A 23 14.22 2.50 19.00
CA ALA A 23 13.07 2.94 18.20
C ALA A 23 12.14 3.87 18.98
N ARG A 24 12.06 3.71 20.32
CA ARG A 24 11.16 4.51 21.16
C ARG A 24 11.36 6.01 20.97
N PRO A 25 12.57 6.58 21.17
CA PRO A 25 12.77 8.01 21.01
C PRO A 25 12.53 8.49 19.58
N VAL A 26 12.77 7.65 18.57
CA VAL A 26 12.49 7.97 17.16
C VAL A 26 10.99 8.12 16.92
N LEU A 27 10.20 7.16 17.42
CA LEU A 27 8.73 7.17 17.27
C LEU A 27 8.08 8.31 18.07
N GLU A 28 8.58 8.60 19.27
CA GLU A 28 8.13 9.73 20.08
C GLU A 28 8.40 11.06 19.39
N GLU A 29 9.59 11.24 18.82
CA GLU A 29 9.95 12.45 18.08
C GLU A 29 9.12 12.59 16.80
N LEU A 30 8.87 11.51 16.07
CA LEU A 30 7.98 11.52 14.89
C LEU A 30 6.56 11.95 15.29
N ARG A 31 6.00 11.35 16.32
CA ARG A 31 4.68 11.70 16.87
C ARG A 31 4.60 13.18 17.20
N ARG A 32 5.58 13.69 17.94
CA ARG A 32 5.67 15.10 18.32
C ARG A 32 5.74 16.02 17.08
N ARG A 33 6.50 15.65 16.06
CA ARG A 33 6.60 16.43 14.81
C ARG A 33 5.31 16.46 14.02
N VAL A 34 4.60 15.33 13.97
CA VAL A 34 3.29 15.27 13.30
C VAL A 34 2.30 16.21 13.99
N HIS A 35 2.19 16.18 15.31
CA HIS A 35 1.31 17.08 16.05
C HIS A 35 1.71 18.55 15.92
N ALA A 36 3.00 18.85 15.90
CA ALA A 36 3.49 20.21 15.69
C ALA A 36 3.19 20.76 14.30
N ALA A 37 3.24 19.91 13.27
CA ALA A 37 2.97 20.30 11.89
C ALA A 37 1.47 20.31 11.55
N CYS A 38 0.70 19.40 12.14
CA CYS A 38 -0.74 19.22 11.97
C CYS A 38 -1.43 19.14 13.34
N PRO A 39 -1.75 20.28 13.98
CA PRO A 39 -2.40 20.31 15.31
C PRO A 39 -3.79 19.66 15.33
N SER A 40 -4.45 19.56 14.17
CA SER A 40 -5.77 18.91 14.01
C SER A 40 -5.68 17.42 13.66
N THR A 41 -4.49 16.83 13.72
CA THR A 41 -4.33 15.39 13.48
C THR A 41 -5.04 14.57 14.54
N VAL A 42 -5.63 13.46 14.12
CA VAL A 42 -6.25 12.46 15.01
C VAL A 42 -5.42 11.20 14.94
N GLU A 43 -5.04 10.70 16.11
CA GLU A 43 -4.29 9.45 16.24
C GLU A 43 -5.21 8.23 16.19
N THR A 44 -4.73 7.14 15.61
CA THR A 44 -5.42 5.86 15.56
C THR A 44 -4.42 4.72 15.34
N ILE A 45 -4.89 3.48 15.38
CA ILE A 45 -4.12 2.30 14.99
C ILE A 45 -4.68 1.78 13.66
N LYS A 46 -3.81 1.63 12.66
CA LYS A 46 -4.12 0.98 11.38
C LYS A 46 -3.07 -0.07 11.08
N TRP A 47 -3.51 -1.24 10.66
CA TRP A 47 -2.63 -2.39 10.36
C TRP A 47 -1.67 -2.75 11.50
N GLY A 48 -2.11 -2.54 12.75
CA GLY A 48 -1.30 -2.81 13.94
C GLY A 48 -0.22 -1.76 14.24
N ALA A 49 -0.20 -0.63 13.54
CA ALA A 49 0.78 0.44 13.72
C ALA A 49 0.11 1.81 13.97
N PRO A 50 0.80 2.74 14.67
CA PRO A 50 0.34 4.11 14.85
C PRO A 50 0.10 4.82 13.53
N ALA A 51 -1.08 5.38 13.37
CA ALA A 51 -1.49 6.14 12.21
C ALA A 51 -2.03 7.51 12.62
N PHE A 52 -1.80 8.47 11.75
CA PHE A 52 -2.24 9.84 11.88
C PHE A 52 -3.22 10.14 10.76
N THR A 53 -4.36 10.73 11.10
CA THR A 53 -5.38 11.15 10.13
C THR A 53 -5.57 12.67 10.17
N TYR A 54 -5.93 13.23 9.04
CA TYR A 54 -6.30 14.62 8.84
C TYR A 54 -7.55 14.67 7.98
N GLN A 55 -8.62 15.32 8.45
CA GLN A 55 -9.93 15.32 7.79
C GLN A 55 -10.41 13.90 7.43
N ASP A 56 -10.34 12.98 8.38
CA ASP A 56 -10.71 11.55 8.24
C ASP A 56 -9.92 10.78 7.18
N LYS A 57 -8.90 11.41 6.56
CA LYS A 57 -8.02 10.77 5.59
C LYS A 57 -6.67 10.46 6.21
N LEU A 58 -6.06 9.37 5.78
CA LEU A 58 -4.75 8.97 6.27
C LEU A 58 -3.69 10.00 5.87
N LEU A 59 -2.98 10.53 6.85
CA LEU A 59 -1.85 11.45 6.66
C LEU A 59 -0.53 10.70 6.67
N GLY A 60 -0.36 9.79 7.65
CA GLY A 60 0.87 9.01 7.75
C GLY A 60 0.77 7.86 8.74
N VAL A 61 1.74 6.97 8.69
CA VAL A 61 1.89 5.81 9.58
C VAL A 61 3.34 5.72 10.02
N MET A 62 3.57 5.42 11.29
CA MET A 62 4.91 5.10 11.80
C MET A 62 4.95 3.68 12.33
N ALA A 63 6.10 3.02 12.17
CA ALA A 63 6.26 1.64 12.62
C ALA A 63 7.65 1.41 13.20
N GLY A 64 7.73 0.58 14.24
CA GLY A 64 8.96 0.04 14.77
C GLY A 64 9.16 -1.40 14.31
N PHE A 65 10.38 -1.74 13.90
CA PHE A 65 10.84 -3.08 13.52
C PHE A 65 12.03 -3.48 14.40
N LYS A 66 12.49 -4.72 14.27
CA LYS A 66 13.63 -5.22 15.07
C LYS A 66 14.90 -4.38 14.93
N GLN A 67 15.17 -3.81 13.77
CA GLN A 67 16.44 -3.15 13.44
C GLN A 67 16.29 -1.71 12.96
N HIS A 68 15.09 -1.19 12.79
CA HIS A 68 14.83 0.17 12.36
C HIS A 68 13.41 0.59 12.71
N ALA A 69 13.16 1.89 12.72
CA ALA A 69 11.82 2.46 12.63
C ALA A 69 11.60 3.03 11.23
N ALA A 70 10.35 3.25 10.87
CA ALA A 70 9.98 3.85 9.60
C ALA A 70 8.83 4.84 9.78
N PHE A 71 8.76 5.83 8.90
CA PHE A 71 7.65 6.76 8.78
C PHE A 71 7.20 6.86 7.34
N ASN A 72 5.94 6.63 7.10
CA ASN A 72 5.33 6.65 5.77
C ASN A 72 4.24 7.72 5.71
N LEU A 73 4.46 8.76 4.92
CA LEU A 73 3.42 9.72 4.54
C LEU A 73 2.57 9.12 3.41
N TRP A 74 1.25 9.24 3.52
CA TRP A 74 0.33 8.63 2.55
C TRP A 74 0.54 9.15 1.12
N HIS A 75 0.88 10.42 0.98
CA HIS A 75 1.26 11.06 -0.28
C HIS A 75 2.78 11.21 -0.46
N GLY A 76 3.57 10.38 0.22
CA GLY A 76 5.01 10.57 0.36
C GLY A 76 5.78 10.64 -0.96
N LYS A 77 5.39 9.89 -1.99
CA LYS A 77 6.03 9.96 -3.31
C LYS A 77 5.90 11.33 -3.96
N GLN A 78 4.76 11.99 -3.78
CA GLN A 78 4.50 13.32 -4.35
C GLN A 78 5.18 14.44 -3.55
N VAL A 79 5.42 14.20 -2.26
CA VAL A 79 5.93 15.20 -1.31
C VAL A 79 7.44 15.13 -1.14
N VAL A 80 7.99 13.92 -0.99
CA VAL A 80 9.41 13.67 -0.71
C VAL A 80 10.18 13.27 -1.97
N GLY A 81 9.46 12.74 -2.99
CA GLY A 81 10.07 12.18 -4.18
C GLY A 81 10.39 10.69 -4.07
N GLU A 82 10.95 10.13 -5.15
CA GLU A 82 11.35 8.72 -5.23
C GLU A 82 12.86 8.58 -4.96
N ASP A 83 13.31 8.83 -3.74
CA ASP A 83 14.71 8.63 -3.38
C ASP A 83 15.03 7.15 -3.11
N ALA A 84 16.28 6.76 -3.42
CA ALA A 84 16.80 5.40 -3.18
C ALA A 84 16.68 4.96 -1.71
N ALA A 85 16.69 5.89 -0.76
CA ALA A 85 16.48 5.62 0.66
C ALA A 85 15.07 5.09 0.95
N ALA A 86 14.07 5.54 0.21
CA ALA A 86 12.69 5.04 0.32
C ALA A 86 12.55 3.60 -0.18
N GLN A 87 13.42 3.16 -1.10
CA GLN A 87 13.43 1.79 -1.64
C GLN A 87 14.09 0.79 -0.68
N ALA A 88 14.98 1.24 0.20
CA ALA A 88 15.71 0.41 1.15
C ALA A 88 14.94 0.15 2.47
N GLY A 89 13.81 0.81 2.69
CA GLY A 89 13.00 0.70 3.90
C GLY A 89 11.52 0.94 3.61
N MET A 90 10.68 0.69 4.61
CA MET A 90 9.25 0.97 4.51
C MET A 90 8.98 2.40 5.00
N GLY A 91 9.11 3.38 4.12
CA GLY A 91 8.82 4.79 4.42
C GLY A 91 9.77 5.75 3.70
N GLN A 92 9.37 7.01 3.59
CA GLN A 92 10.10 8.01 2.80
C GLN A 92 11.44 8.44 3.42
N TYR A 93 11.64 8.20 4.71
CA TYR A 93 12.88 8.54 5.42
C TYR A 93 13.85 7.37 5.56
N GLY A 94 13.59 6.25 4.86
CA GLY A 94 14.44 5.07 4.91
C GLY A 94 14.42 4.38 6.27
N ARG A 95 15.53 3.73 6.62
CA ARG A 95 15.69 2.98 7.87
C ARG A 95 16.16 3.92 8.99
N LEU A 96 15.28 4.19 9.94
CA LEU A 96 15.59 5.05 11.07
C LEU A 96 16.11 4.19 12.23
N THR A 97 17.38 4.30 12.55
CA THR A 97 18.05 3.56 13.65
C THR A 97 18.31 4.44 14.88
N GLY A 98 18.09 5.74 14.76
CA GLY A 98 18.22 6.72 15.82
C GLY A 98 17.72 8.08 15.41
N LEU A 99 17.71 9.03 16.34
CA LEU A 99 17.22 10.39 16.11
C LEU A 99 18.00 11.14 15.01
N LYS A 100 19.29 10.81 14.83
CA LYS A 100 20.17 11.40 13.83
C LYS A 100 19.76 11.09 12.38
N ASP A 101 19.01 10.00 12.19
CA ASP A 101 18.56 9.56 10.87
C ASP A 101 17.27 10.28 10.43
N LEU A 102 16.64 11.02 11.34
CA LEU A 102 15.47 11.83 11.01
C LEU A 102 15.88 13.06 10.19
N PRO A 103 15.14 13.40 9.14
CA PRO A 103 15.30 14.69 8.47
C PRO A 103 15.22 15.86 9.45
N GLY A 104 15.68 17.03 9.06
CA GLY A 104 15.55 18.24 9.88
C GLY A 104 14.08 18.51 10.26
N LYS A 105 13.86 19.10 11.44
CA LYS A 105 12.49 19.43 11.91
C LYS A 105 11.73 20.29 10.89
N ARG A 106 12.39 21.28 10.31
CA ARG A 106 11.82 22.17 9.29
C ARG A 106 11.41 21.41 8.05
N GLU A 107 12.23 20.48 7.60
CA GLU A 107 11.98 19.62 6.44
C GLU A 107 10.82 18.65 6.71
N THR A 108 10.82 17.96 7.84
CA THR A 108 9.70 17.10 8.25
C THR A 108 8.38 17.88 8.29
N THR A 109 8.40 19.10 8.84
CA THR A 109 7.22 19.97 8.90
C THR A 109 6.75 20.35 7.50
N ALA A 110 7.65 20.67 6.59
CA ALA A 110 7.32 21.00 5.20
C ALA A 110 6.68 19.80 4.49
N HIS A 111 7.21 18.60 4.66
CA HIS A 111 6.66 17.37 4.10
C HIS A 111 5.24 17.08 4.62
N ILE A 112 5.02 17.18 5.94
CA ILE A 112 3.70 16.94 6.53
C ILE A 112 2.68 17.97 6.02
N ARG A 113 3.05 19.25 5.96
CA ARG A 113 2.17 20.31 5.44
C ARG A 113 1.86 20.15 3.95
N ALA A 114 2.83 19.72 3.15
CA ALA A 114 2.61 19.41 1.74
C ALA A 114 1.64 18.23 1.57
N ALA A 115 1.75 17.19 2.41
CA ALA A 115 0.80 16.07 2.42
C ALA A 115 -0.62 16.53 2.83
N MET A 116 -0.74 17.43 3.81
CA MET A 116 -2.02 18.04 4.17
C MET A 116 -2.63 18.81 3.00
N ALA A 117 -1.85 19.61 2.29
CA ALA A 117 -2.33 20.36 1.13
C ALA A 117 -2.85 19.45 0.00
N LEU A 118 -2.25 18.28 -0.21
CA LEU A 118 -2.74 17.29 -1.15
C LEU A 118 -4.09 16.68 -0.69
N ILE A 119 -4.25 16.49 0.61
CA ILE A 119 -5.53 16.03 1.19
C ILE A 119 -6.60 17.11 1.00
N ASP A 120 -6.28 18.38 1.28
CA ASP A 120 -7.17 19.52 1.09
C ASP A 120 -7.61 19.67 -0.39
N ALA A 121 -6.70 19.41 -1.32
CA ALA A 121 -6.96 19.38 -2.76
C ALA A 121 -7.78 18.15 -3.23
N GLY A 122 -8.15 17.24 -2.32
CA GLY A 122 -8.90 16.03 -2.66
C GLY A 122 -8.07 14.98 -3.44
N THR A 123 -6.74 15.11 -3.44
CA THR A 123 -5.85 14.16 -4.12
C THR A 123 -5.97 12.78 -3.47
N THR A 124 -6.20 11.74 -4.28
CA THR A 124 -6.20 10.37 -3.80
C THR A 124 -4.79 9.77 -3.95
N SER A 125 -4.33 9.02 -2.96
CA SER A 125 -2.99 8.40 -3.01
C SER A 125 -2.86 7.27 -4.05
N ALA A 126 -3.96 6.91 -4.70
CA ALA A 126 -3.99 5.95 -5.80
C ALA A 126 -3.32 6.46 -7.09
N SER A 127 -2.97 7.74 -7.14
CA SER A 127 -2.38 8.38 -8.29
C SER A 127 -0.89 8.10 -8.44
N GLY A 128 -0.50 6.92 -8.76
CA GLY A 128 0.88 6.59 -9.08
C GLY A 128 1.02 5.23 -9.74
N ARG A 129 -0.04 4.45 -9.73
CA ARG A 129 -0.11 3.27 -10.59
C ARG A 129 -0.84 3.66 -11.87
N THR A 130 -0.08 4.01 -12.90
CA THR A 130 -0.59 3.91 -14.27
C THR A 130 -1.21 2.51 -14.37
N PRO A 131 -2.49 2.38 -14.72
CA PRO A 131 -3.08 1.07 -14.93
C PRO A 131 -2.19 0.32 -15.91
N LYS A 132 -1.61 -0.79 -15.47
CA LYS A 132 -0.83 -1.62 -16.40
C LYS A 132 -1.77 -2.04 -17.54
N PRO A 133 -1.35 -1.96 -18.80
CA PRO A 133 -2.18 -2.40 -19.92
C PRO A 133 -2.63 -3.85 -19.69
N PRO A 134 -3.74 -4.28 -20.29
CA PRO A 134 -4.16 -5.68 -20.24
C PRO A 134 -2.97 -6.57 -20.62
N PRO A 135 -2.78 -7.71 -19.94
CA PRO A 135 -1.73 -8.64 -20.30
C PRO A 135 -1.99 -9.22 -21.70
N GLU A 136 -0.95 -9.55 -22.42
CA GLU A 136 -1.07 -10.28 -23.67
C GLU A 136 -1.69 -11.67 -23.40
N LEU A 137 -2.71 -12.01 -24.16
CA LEU A 137 -3.40 -13.29 -23.99
C LEU A 137 -2.53 -14.42 -24.56
N PRO A 138 -2.10 -15.41 -23.75
CA PRO A 138 -1.30 -16.53 -24.22
C PRO A 138 -2.01 -17.30 -25.35
N GLU A 139 -1.27 -17.70 -26.37
CA GLU A 139 -1.82 -18.39 -27.55
C GLU A 139 -2.57 -19.69 -27.19
N ASP A 140 -2.04 -20.48 -26.26
CA ASP A 140 -2.64 -21.72 -25.80
C ASP A 140 -3.98 -21.47 -25.07
N LEU A 141 -4.07 -20.41 -24.24
CA LEU A 141 -5.33 -20.02 -23.61
C LEU A 141 -6.31 -19.47 -24.66
N ALA A 142 -5.84 -18.66 -25.61
CA ALA A 142 -6.66 -18.16 -26.72
C ALA A 142 -7.21 -19.30 -27.56
N ALA A 143 -6.37 -20.29 -27.89
CA ALA A 143 -6.75 -21.49 -28.63
C ALA A 143 -7.80 -22.32 -27.88
N ALA A 144 -7.61 -22.52 -26.58
CA ALA A 144 -8.52 -23.26 -25.73
C ALA A 144 -9.91 -22.61 -25.59
N MET A 145 -9.96 -21.26 -25.64
CA MET A 145 -11.21 -20.51 -25.65
C MET A 145 -11.82 -20.34 -27.05
N ARG A 146 -11.16 -20.83 -28.10
CA ARG A 146 -11.66 -20.73 -29.49
C ARG A 146 -12.91 -21.57 -29.64
N GLY A 147 -14.03 -20.92 -29.94
CA GLY A 147 -15.33 -21.58 -30.04
C GLY A 147 -16.14 -21.58 -28.75
N ASP A 148 -15.57 -21.23 -27.62
CA ASP A 148 -16.26 -21.05 -26.35
C ASP A 148 -16.64 -19.57 -26.16
N LYS A 149 -17.82 -19.22 -26.67
CA LYS A 149 -18.32 -17.82 -26.59
C LYS A 149 -18.50 -17.36 -25.15
N ALA A 150 -18.86 -18.25 -24.22
CA ALA A 150 -19.08 -17.91 -22.82
C ALA A 150 -17.76 -17.59 -22.11
N ALA A 151 -16.72 -18.44 -22.31
CA ALA A 151 -15.39 -18.19 -21.76
C ALA A 151 -14.78 -16.90 -22.35
N ARG A 152 -14.96 -16.66 -23.64
CA ARG A 152 -14.44 -15.46 -24.27
C ARG A 152 -15.11 -14.21 -23.76
N ALA A 153 -16.42 -14.16 -23.65
CA ALA A 153 -17.17 -13.03 -23.11
C ALA A 153 -16.80 -12.75 -21.64
N ALA A 154 -16.65 -13.79 -20.84
CA ALA A 154 -16.22 -13.66 -19.43
C ALA A 154 -14.77 -13.12 -19.33
N TRP A 155 -13.86 -13.59 -20.17
CA TRP A 155 -12.49 -13.09 -20.25
C TRP A 155 -12.43 -11.59 -20.58
N ASP A 156 -13.19 -11.18 -21.59
CA ASP A 156 -13.22 -9.78 -22.03
C ASP A 156 -13.87 -8.84 -20.97
N ALA A 157 -14.75 -9.39 -20.13
CA ALA A 157 -15.35 -8.68 -19.00
C ALA A 157 -14.44 -8.59 -17.75
N PHE A 158 -13.38 -9.38 -17.69
CA PHE A 158 -12.45 -9.32 -16.56
C PHE A 158 -11.62 -8.04 -16.56
N THR A 159 -11.35 -7.52 -15.37
CA THR A 159 -10.39 -6.42 -15.21
C THR A 159 -8.98 -6.88 -15.61
N PRO A 160 -8.12 -5.95 -16.10
CA PRO A 160 -6.73 -6.28 -16.43
C PRO A 160 -5.96 -6.98 -15.31
N GLY A 161 -6.32 -6.71 -14.04
CA GLY A 161 -5.77 -7.39 -12.88
C GLY A 161 -6.13 -8.88 -12.83
N LYS A 162 -7.42 -9.21 -12.99
CA LYS A 162 -7.89 -10.60 -13.03
C LYS A 162 -7.32 -11.38 -14.21
N GLN A 163 -7.25 -10.75 -15.39
CA GLN A 163 -6.61 -11.34 -16.57
C GLN A 163 -5.14 -11.67 -16.30
N ARG A 164 -4.39 -10.74 -15.66
CA ARG A 164 -2.98 -10.94 -15.35
C ARG A 164 -2.74 -12.10 -14.38
N GLU A 165 -3.59 -12.28 -13.38
CA GLU A 165 -3.47 -13.42 -12.46
C GLU A 165 -3.54 -14.77 -13.18
N TYR A 166 -4.41 -14.91 -14.19
CA TYR A 166 -4.47 -16.11 -15.01
C TYR A 166 -3.24 -16.26 -15.91
N VAL A 167 -2.83 -15.19 -16.57
CA VAL A 167 -1.65 -15.20 -17.44
C VAL A 167 -0.40 -15.57 -16.67
N ASP A 168 -0.15 -14.93 -15.53
CA ASP A 168 1.02 -15.21 -14.68
C ASP A 168 1.00 -16.65 -14.17
N TRP A 169 -0.17 -17.16 -13.81
CA TRP A 169 -0.30 -18.54 -13.35
C TRP A 169 -0.02 -19.57 -14.46
N ILE A 170 -0.53 -19.34 -15.67
CA ILE A 170 -0.32 -20.24 -16.82
C ILE A 170 1.14 -20.18 -17.29
N THR A 171 1.68 -18.97 -17.46
CA THR A 171 3.05 -18.77 -17.96
C THR A 171 4.11 -19.16 -16.95
N GLY A 172 3.80 -19.11 -15.65
CA GLY A 172 4.66 -19.59 -14.57
C GLY A 172 4.82 -21.13 -14.52
N ALA A 173 4.12 -21.89 -15.35
CA ALA A 173 4.27 -23.34 -15.43
C ALA A 173 5.58 -23.72 -16.16
N LYS A 174 6.48 -24.42 -15.48
CA LYS A 174 7.77 -24.85 -16.03
C LYS A 174 7.66 -26.07 -16.95
N ARG A 175 6.65 -26.93 -16.75
CA ARG A 175 6.43 -28.16 -17.53
C ARG A 175 5.23 -28.01 -18.46
N ALA A 176 5.31 -28.54 -19.68
CA ALA A 176 4.26 -28.46 -20.68
C ALA A 176 2.93 -29.10 -20.19
N GLU A 177 2.99 -30.25 -19.53
CA GLU A 177 1.82 -30.89 -18.95
C GLU A 177 1.12 -30.02 -17.91
N THR A 178 1.92 -29.41 -17.01
CA THR A 178 1.39 -28.51 -15.99
C THR A 178 0.74 -27.29 -16.64
N ARG A 179 1.33 -26.75 -17.71
CA ARG A 179 0.78 -25.64 -18.45
C ARG A 179 -0.54 -25.99 -19.10
N ALA A 180 -0.59 -27.13 -19.80
CA ALA A 180 -1.83 -27.62 -20.42
C ALA A 180 -2.95 -27.83 -19.40
N GLY A 181 -2.66 -28.44 -18.24
CA GLY A 181 -3.60 -28.60 -17.16
C GLY A 181 -4.12 -27.26 -16.60
N ARG A 182 -3.23 -26.26 -16.46
CA ARG A 182 -3.61 -24.92 -16.01
C ARG A 182 -4.48 -24.19 -17.03
N VAL A 183 -4.22 -24.36 -18.35
CA VAL A 183 -5.04 -23.79 -19.40
C VAL A 183 -6.46 -24.39 -19.37
N ALA A 184 -6.59 -25.72 -19.29
CA ALA A 184 -7.88 -26.39 -19.20
C ALA A 184 -8.68 -25.92 -17.98
N GLN A 185 -8.04 -25.88 -16.82
CA GLN A 185 -8.65 -25.40 -15.59
C GLN A 185 -9.04 -23.91 -15.66
N ALA A 186 -8.21 -23.08 -16.29
CA ALA A 186 -8.50 -21.66 -16.48
C ALA A 186 -9.78 -21.47 -17.31
N VAL A 187 -9.94 -22.18 -18.42
CA VAL A 187 -11.14 -22.08 -19.26
C VAL A 187 -12.41 -22.39 -18.48
N GLU A 188 -12.41 -23.43 -17.65
CA GLU A 188 -13.56 -23.78 -16.81
C GLU A 188 -13.91 -22.64 -15.86
N TRP A 189 -12.92 -22.12 -15.12
CA TRP A 189 -13.16 -21.05 -14.16
C TRP A 189 -13.55 -19.74 -14.81
N ILE A 190 -12.93 -19.40 -15.96
CA ILE A 190 -13.27 -18.21 -16.74
C ILE A 190 -14.70 -18.28 -17.24
N ARG A 191 -15.14 -19.45 -17.77
CA ARG A 191 -16.53 -19.67 -18.21
C ARG A 191 -17.54 -19.42 -17.10
N GLU A 192 -17.18 -19.76 -15.86
CA GLU A 192 -18.00 -19.52 -14.67
C GLU A 192 -17.86 -18.08 -14.11
N GLY A 193 -17.08 -17.22 -14.75
CA GLY A 193 -16.83 -15.84 -14.30
C GLY A 193 -15.97 -15.74 -13.03
N LYS A 194 -15.32 -16.83 -12.63
CA LYS A 194 -14.51 -16.91 -11.42
C LYS A 194 -13.13 -16.25 -11.63
N ALA A 195 -12.64 -15.51 -10.62
CA ALA A 195 -11.26 -15.08 -10.58
C ALA A 195 -10.33 -16.28 -10.27
N LYS A 196 -9.06 -16.24 -10.67
CA LYS A 196 -8.09 -17.32 -10.40
C LYS A 196 -8.04 -17.71 -8.90
N ASN A 197 -8.17 -16.71 -8.02
CA ASN A 197 -8.11 -16.88 -6.55
C ASN A 197 -9.50 -16.95 -5.89
N TRP A 198 -10.56 -17.26 -6.62
CA TRP A 198 -11.94 -17.25 -6.15
C TRP A 198 -12.18 -18.01 -4.83
N LYS A 199 -11.40 -19.07 -4.57
CA LYS A 199 -11.49 -19.86 -3.32
C LYS A 199 -11.07 -19.08 -2.07
N TYR A 200 -10.34 -17.98 -2.24
CA TYR A 200 -9.80 -17.13 -1.17
C TYR A 200 -10.47 -15.74 -1.14
N GLU A 201 -11.38 -15.45 -2.08
CA GLU A 201 -12.22 -14.26 -2.01
C GLU A 201 -13.25 -14.50 -0.89
N LYS A 202 -13.07 -13.81 0.24
CA LYS A 202 -14.06 -13.82 1.31
C LYS A 202 -15.34 -13.16 0.80
N CYS A 203 -16.46 -13.87 0.97
CA CYS A 203 -17.81 -13.31 0.90
C CYS A 203 -17.96 -12.12 1.85
#